data_0edc896a5fce624900c3f4892b7cb572
#
_entry.id   0edc896a5fce624900c3f4892b7cb572
#
_cell.length_a   1.000
_cell.length_b   1.000
_cell.length_c   1.000
_cell.angle_alpha   90.00
_cell.angle_beta   90.00
_cell.angle_gamma   90.00
#
_symmetry.space_group_name_H-M   'P 1'
#
loop_
_entity.id
_entity.type
_entity.pdbx_description
1 polymer ?
#
loop_
_entity_poly.entity_id
_entity_poly.type
_entity_poly.pdbx_seq_one_letter_code
_entity_poly.pdbx_strand_id
1 'polypeptide(L)'
;MKKVFLFLALSLAACGPAELETGDEPEVFVDPYADTNGFIDTDECGWNLGDTACDFQLLDQEENFWRLSNYLGDVVLVDLSAMWCGPCISAAMSAQSIQDQYSNQGFHYVTVLIADSQNDTVEHEDVETWSTSYGLTTAPVLQGRRELLQSVTTQHGFPVQSWPTFILVNRSGEVVYGLRGYNQQWLIEEIEANL
;
A
#
# COMPACT_ATOMS: atom_id res chain seq x y z
N MET A 1 86.82 -5.39 27.77
CA MET A 1 85.96 -4.27 28.12
C MET A 1 85.23 -3.85 26.87
N LYS A 2 84.04 -4.35 26.59
CA LYS A 2 83.18 -4.01 25.43
C LYS A 2 82.04 -3.14 25.92
N LYS A 3 82.01 -1.89 25.46
CA LYS A 3 80.91 -0.96 25.75
C LYS A 3 79.75 -1.28 24.75
N VAL A 4 78.58 -1.58 25.32
CA VAL A 4 77.35 -1.73 24.59
C VAL A 4 76.68 -0.40 24.56
N PHE A 5 76.45 0.17 23.38
CA PHE A 5 75.62 1.36 23.15
C PHE A 5 74.18 0.92 22.97
N LEU A 6 73.30 1.37 23.86
CA LEU A 6 71.86 1.18 23.75
C LEU A 6 71.28 2.35 22.96
N PHE A 7 70.80 2.09 21.73
CA PHE A 7 70.05 3.06 20.95
C PHE A 7 68.58 3.05 21.37
N LEU A 8 68.16 4.14 21.98
CA LEU A 8 66.77 4.39 22.28
C LEU A 8 66.07 4.93 21.03
N ALA A 9 65.23 4.12 20.36
CA ALA A 9 64.43 4.57 19.24
C ALA A 9 63.16 5.27 19.77
N LEU A 10 63.10 6.58 19.55
CA LEU A 10 61.91 7.40 19.86
C LEU A 10 60.92 7.24 18.71
N SER A 11 59.83 6.50 18.92
CA SER A 11 58.73 6.41 17.98
C SER A 11 57.83 7.63 18.08
N LEU A 12 57.91 8.51 17.08
CA LEU A 12 56.94 9.57 16.86
C LEU A 12 55.63 8.96 16.38
N ALA A 13 54.60 8.94 17.25
CA ALA A 13 53.25 8.69 16.84
C ALA A 13 52.72 9.86 16.02
N ALA A 14 52.60 9.67 14.72
CA ALA A 14 51.91 10.63 13.86
C ALA A 14 50.39 10.52 14.15
N CYS A 15 49.83 11.57 14.77
CA CYS A 15 48.38 11.78 14.79
C CYS A 15 47.94 12.12 13.35
N GLY A 16 47.41 11.17 12.62
CA GLY A 16 46.69 11.44 11.39
C GLY A 16 45.34 12.13 11.71
N PRO A 17 44.84 12.98 10.83
CA PRO A 17 43.51 13.55 11.02
C PRO A 17 42.48 12.42 11.09
N ALA A 18 41.61 12.47 12.11
CA ALA A 18 40.44 11.59 12.19
C ALA A 18 39.61 11.81 10.91
N GLU A 19 39.50 10.77 10.08
CA GLU A 19 38.49 10.74 9.04
C GLU A 19 37.14 10.80 9.75
N LEU A 20 36.45 11.93 9.54
CA LEU A 20 35.02 12.05 9.84
C LEU A 20 34.34 10.98 8.98
N GLU A 21 33.87 9.93 9.62
CA GLU A 21 32.88 9.02 8.99
C GLU A 21 31.70 9.91 8.56
N THR A 22 31.58 10.07 7.26
CA THR A 22 30.45 10.76 6.65
C THR A 22 29.22 9.98 7.08
N GLY A 23 28.36 10.67 7.85
CA GLY A 23 27.12 10.11 8.36
C GLY A 23 26.34 9.41 7.26
N ASP A 24 25.69 8.31 7.61
CA ASP A 24 24.76 7.60 6.78
C ASP A 24 23.84 8.60 6.05
N GLU A 25 24.04 8.74 4.76
CA GLU A 25 22.98 9.32 3.92
C GLU A 25 21.75 8.41 4.15
N PRO A 26 20.57 8.99 4.39
CA PRO A 26 19.37 8.19 4.54
C PRO A 26 19.26 7.29 3.29
N GLU A 27 19.22 5.97 3.50
CA GLU A 27 19.01 5.03 2.42
C GLU A 27 17.70 5.44 1.73
N VAL A 28 17.80 5.94 0.50
CA VAL A 28 16.62 6.23 -0.32
C VAL A 28 15.97 4.88 -0.60
N PHE A 29 14.84 4.67 0.05
CA PHE A 29 14.06 3.48 -0.20
C PHE A 29 13.60 3.49 -1.66
N VAL A 30 14.11 2.55 -2.45
CA VAL A 30 13.69 2.34 -3.84
C VAL A 30 12.64 1.23 -3.82
N ASP A 31 11.41 1.59 -4.12
CA ASP A 31 10.34 0.60 -4.32
C ASP A 31 10.75 -0.36 -5.44
N PRO A 32 10.98 -1.66 -5.14
CA PRO A 32 11.42 -2.63 -6.13
C PRO A 32 10.35 -2.90 -7.20
N TYR A 33 9.12 -2.45 -6.99
CA TYR A 33 7.99 -2.62 -7.89
C TYR A 33 7.50 -1.32 -8.54
N ALA A 34 8.26 -0.23 -8.42
CA ALA A 34 7.90 1.06 -9.02
C ALA A 34 7.67 0.97 -10.54
N ASP A 35 8.46 0.14 -11.21
CA ASP A 35 8.36 -0.09 -12.66
C ASP A 35 7.12 -0.93 -13.06
N THR A 36 6.50 -1.64 -12.11
CA THR A 36 5.31 -2.48 -12.33
C THR A 36 4.00 -1.76 -12.04
N ASN A 37 4.04 -0.45 -11.76
CA ASN A 37 2.91 0.33 -11.28
C ASN A 37 2.27 -0.24 -10.00
N GLY A 38 3.03 -0.98 -9.19
CA GLY A 38 2.56 -1.61 -7.96
C GLY A 38 1.95 -3.00 -8.14
N PHE A 39 1.75 -3.48 -9.37
CA PHE A 39 1.34 -4.87 -9.61
C PHE A 39 2.53 -5.81 -9.60
N ILE A 40 2.34 -6.98 -8.97
CA ILE A 40 3.34 -8.03 -8.81
C ILE A 40 2.79 -9.27 -9.47
N ASP A 41 3.53 -9.87 -10.42
CA ASP A 41 3.10 -11.06 -11.14
C ASP A 41 1.69 -10.89 -11.77
N THR A 42 1.69 -10.41 -13.01
CA THR A 42 0.45 -10.13 -13.75
C THR A 42 0.07 -11.24 -14.73
N ASP A 43 0.79 -12.37 -14.71
CA ASP A 43 0.48 -13.50 -15.56
C ASP A 43 -0.75 -14.25 -15.01
N GLU A 44 -1.75 -14.44 -15.88
CA GLU A 44 -2.98 -15.20 -15.57
C GLU A 44 -3.85 -14.60 -14.42
N CYS A 45 -3.78 -13.30 -14.15
CA CYS A 45 -4.62 -12.61 -13.17
C CYS A 45 -5.61 -11.63 -13.82
N GLY A 46 -6.62 -11.20 -13.07
CA GLY A 46 -7.60 -10.24 -13.56
C GLY A 46 -8.54 -9.72 -12.46
N TRP A 47 -9.51 -8.90 -12.88
CA TRP A 47 -10.47 -8.27 -11.98
C TRP A 47 -11.92 -8.53 -12.38
N ASN A 48 -12.18 -9.49 -13.28
CA ASN A 48 -13.54 -9.92 -13.55
C ASN A 48 -13.97 -10.95 -12.50
N LEU A 49 -15.28 -11.17 -12.38
CA LEU A 49 -15.81 -12.21 -11.51
C LEU A 49 -15.25 -13.57 -11.91
N GLY A 50 -14.69 -14.29 -10.96
CA GLY A 50 -14.05 -15.59 -11.14
C GLY A 50 -12.58 -15.57 -11.51
N ASP A 51 -12.01 -14.38 -11.80
CA ASP A 51 -10.57 -14.25 -12.03
C ASP A 51 -9.80 -14.40 -10.69
N THR A 52 -8.58 -14.92 -10.75
CA THR A 52 -7.62 -14.72 -9.67
C THR A 52 -7.23 -13.25 -9.64
N ALA A 53 -7.40 -12.59 -8.49
CA ALA A 53 -7.06 -11.18 -8.34
C ALA A 53 -5.57 -10.94 -8.60
N CYS A 54 -5.24 -9.87 -9.33
CA CYS A 54 -3.84 -9.50 -9.53
C CYS A 54 -3.21 -9.05 -8.21
N ASP A 55 -2.06 -9.61 -7.87
CA ASP A 55 -1.34 -9.18 -6.67
C ASP A 55 -0.78 -7.78 -6.87
N PHE A 56 -0.90 -6.94 -5.86
CA PHE A 56 -0.36 -5.57 -5.88
C PHE A 56 0.20 -5.17 -4.53
N GLN A 57 1.14 -4.24 -4.56
CA GLN A 57 1.81 -3.69 -3.39
C GLN A 57 1.85 -2.18 -3.46
N LEU A 58 1.40 -1.52 -2.39
CA LEU A 58 1.39 -0.05 -2.27
C LEU A 58 1.77 0.34 -0.84
N LEU A 59 2.21 1.59 -0.64
CA LEU A 59 2.45 2.14 0.68
C LEU A 59 1.13 2.51 1.35
N ASP A 60 1.02 2.19 2.64
CA ASP A 60 -0.08 2.63 3.49
C ASP A 60 0.18 4.00 4.13
N GLN A 61 -0.73 4.48 4.98
CA GLN A 61 -0.63 5.75 5.70
C GLN A 61 0.54 5.83 6.69
N GLU A 62 1.20 4.73 7.00
CA GLU A 62 2.35 4.62 7.89
C GLU A 62 3.65 4.32 7.11
N GLU A 63 3.60 4.47 5.77
CA GLU A 63 4.71 4.15 4.83
C GLU A 63 5.16 2.68 4.88
N ASN A 64 4.29 1.77 5.34
CA ASN A 64 4.55 0.35 5.25
C ASN A 64 4.02 -0.22 3.94
N PHE A 65 4.70 -1.25 3.40
CA PHE A 65 4.18 -1.96 2.24
C PHE A 65 3.01 -2.85 2.63
N TRP A 66 1.85 -2.53 2.07
CA TRP A 66 0.69 -3.39 2.06
C TRP A 66 0.65 -4.19 0.75
N ARG A 67 0.46 -5.50 0.83
CA ARG A 67 0.41 -6.40 -0.32
C ARG A 67 -0.79 -7.34 -0.22
N LEU A 68 -1.55 -7.49 -1.32
CA LEU A 68 -2.77 -8.32 -1.35
C LEU A 68 -2.48 -9.78 -0.98
N SER A 69 -1.43 -10.38 -1.53
CA SER A 69 -1.10 -11.79 -1.28
C SER A 69 -0.77 -12.12 0.17
N ASN A 70 -0.44 -11.14 1.01
CA ASN A 70 -0.24 -11.34 2.45
C ASN A 70 -1.54 -11.68 3.20
N TYR A 71 -2.69 -11.46 2.55
CA TYR A 71 -4.03 -11.68 3.12
C TYR A 71 -4.76 -12.86 2.47
N LEU A 72 -4.05 -13.73 1.74
CA LEU A 72 -4.61 -15.00 1.27
C LEU A 72 -5.06 -15.85 2.46
N GLY A 73 -6.29 -16.34 2.39
CA GLY A 73 -6.97 -17.00 3.51
C GLY A 73 -7.98 -16.12 4.22
N ASP A 74 -7.95 -14.82 3.99
CA ASP A 74 -8.92 -13.83 4.46
C ASP A 74 -9.75 -13.27 3.28
N VAL A 75 -10.83 -12.58 3.60
CA VAL A 75 -11.65 -11.84 2.63
C VAL A 75 -11.17 -10.40 2.58
N VAL A 76 -10.86 -9.89 1.39
CA VAL A 76 -10.36 -8.52 1.21
C VAL A 76 -11.33 -7.70 0.36
N LEU A 77 -11.78 -6.57 0.90
CA LEU A 77 -12.53 -5.56 0.15
C LEU A 77 -11.58 -4.45 -0.29
N VAL A 78 -11.38 -4.32 -1.59
CA VAL A 78 -10.60 -3.22 -2.19
C VAL A 78 -11.56 -2.11 -2.60
N ASP A 79 -11.43 -0.94 -1.98
CA ASP A 79 -12.17 0.28 -2.27
C ASP A 79 -11.30 1.24 -3.09
N LEU A 80 -11.60 1.38 -4.37
CA LEU A 80 -10.92 2.30 -5.27
C LEU A 80 -11.60 3.66 -5.21
N SER A 81 -10.97 4.61 -4.55
CA SER A 81 -11.55 5.89 -4.18
C SER A 81 -10.74 7.10 -4.69
N ALA A 82 -11.37 8.28 -4.66
CA ALA A 82 -10.75 9.57 -4.95
C ALA A 82 -11.25 10.63 -3.96
N MET A 83 -10.37 11.55 -3.53
CA MET A 83 -10.68 12.51 -2.45
C MET A 83 -11.79 13.51 -2.80
N TRP A 84 -11.95 13.85 -4.08
CA TRP A 84 -12.99 14.77 -4.57
C TRP A 84 -14.38 14.12 -4.73
N CYS A 85 -14.48 12.80 -4.58
CA CYS A 85 -15.68 12.02 -4.88
C CYS A 85 -16.61 11.94 -3.66
N GLY A 86 -17.79 12.54 -3.71
CA GLY A 86 -18.76 12.53 -2.60
C GLY A 86 -19.18 11.14 -2.13
N PRO A 87 -19.56 10.18 -3.01
CA PRO A 87 -19.83 8.80 -2.60
C PRO A 87 -18.63 8.07 -1.98
N CYS A 88 -17.38 8.40 -2.39
CA CYS A 88 -16.16 7.86 -1.78
C CYS A 88 -16.00 8.35 -0.34
N ILE A 89 -16.27 9.63 -0.08
CA ILE A 89 -16.31 10.20 1.26
C ILE A 89 -17.35 9.46 2.13
N SER A 90 -18.52 9.15 1.57
CA SER A 90 -19.55 8.40 2.29
C SER A 90 -19.09 6.97 2.62
N ALA A 91 -18.34 6.33 1.75
CA ALA A 91 -17.73 5.02 1.98
C ALA A 91 -16.68 5.09 3.10
N ALA A 92 -15.76 6.06 3.04
CA ALA A 92 -14.73 6.27 4.03
C ALA A 92 -15.28 6.46 5.45
N MET A 93 -16.41 7.18 5.60
CA MET A 93 -17.09 7.38 6.89
C MET A 93 -17.54 6.08 7.56
N SER A 94 -17.68 4.98 6.82
CA SER A 94 -18.12 3.67 7.35
C SER A 94 -17.02 2.61 7.32
N ALA A 95 -15.91 2.85 6.62
CA ALA A 95 -14.86 1.86 6.37
C ALA A 95 -14.27 1.27 7.67
N GLN A 96 -13.92 2.14 8.65
CA GLN A 96 -13.40 1.67 9.95
C GLN A 96 -14.42 0.82 10.71
N SER A 97 -15.69 1.21 10.72
CA SER A 97 -16.72 0.45 11.43
C SER A 97 -16.98 -0.93 10.79
N ILE A 98 -16.89 -1.02 9.47
CA ILE A 98 -16.99 -2.29 8.74
C ILE A 98 -15.76 -3.15 9.04
N GLN A 99 -14.54 -2.57 9.00
CA GLN A 99 -13.31 -3.25 9.39
C GLN A 99 -13.40 -3.83 10.79
N ASP A 100 -13.82 -3.01 11.78
CA ASP A 100 -13.92 -3.43 13.18
C ASP A 100 -14.93 -4.56 13.39
N GLN A 101 -16.05 -4.50 12.65
CA GLN A 101 -17.12 -5.49 12.75
C GLN A 101 -16.70 -6.88 12.26
N TYR A 102 -15.89 -6.96 11.21
CA TYR A 102 -15.60 -8.22 10.53
C TYR A 102 -14.14 -8.69 10.64
N SER A 103 -13.22 -7.87 11.14
CA SER A 103 -11.79 -8.20 11.23
C SER A 103 -11.52 -9.52 11.96
N ASN A 104 -12.25 -9.80 13.05
CA ASN A 104 -12.13 -11.05 13.80
C ASN A 104 -12.57 -12.30 13.04
N GLN A 105 -13.18 -12.13 11.88
CA GLN A 105 -13.62 -13.19 10.99
C GLN A 105 -12.69 -13.37 9.77
N GLY A 106 -11.50 -12.73 9.78
CA GLY A 106 -10.58 -12.74 8.66
C GLY A 106 -11.09 -11.90 7.50
N PHE A 107 -11.38 -10.62 7.78
CA PHE A 107 -11.80 -9.63 6.79
C PHE A 107 -10.91 -8.39 6.85
N HIS A 108 -10.59 -7.83 5.70
CA HIS A 108 -9.81 -6.60 5.54
C HIS A 108 -10.51 -5.63 4.58
N TYR A 109 -10.78 -4.43 5.07
CA TYR A 109 -11.19 -3.29 4.26
C TYR A 109 -9.95 -2.48 3.91
N VAL A 110 -9.62 -2.34 2.63
CA VAL A 110 -8.50 -1.53 2.17
C VAL A 110 -8.96 -0.49 1.16
N THR A 111 -8.59 0.78 1.38
CA THR A 111 -8.84 1.87 0.43
C THR A 111 -7.60 2.11 -0.41
N VAL A 112 -7.72 2.09 -1.73
CA VAL A 112 -6.68 2.54 -2.67
C VAL A 112 -7.09 3.93 -3.17
N LEU A 113 -6.39 4.96 -2.71
CA LEU A 113 -6.67 6.35 -3.06
C LEU A 113 -5.99 6.69 -4.39
N ILE A 114 -6.76 6.95 -5.44
CA ILE A 114 -6.27 7.08 -6.83
C ILE A 114 -6.03 8.54 -7.26
N ALA A 115 -6.74 9.48 -6.66
CA ALA A 115 -6.62 10.90 -6.96
C ALA A 115 -6.87 11.74 -5.71
N ASP A 116 -6.15 12.84 -5.60
CA ASP A 116 -6.28 13.83 -4.54
C ASP A 116 -7.56 14.69 -4.69
N SER A 117 -7.70 15.72 -3.86
CA SER A 117 -8.87 16.64 -3.88
C SER A 117 -8.90 17.54 -5.12
N GLN A 118 -7.80 17.76 -5.80
CA GLN A 118 -7.66 18.50 -7.05
C GLN A 118 -7.75 17.60 -8.30
N ASN A 119 -7.90 16.29 -8.09
CA ASN A 119 -7.89 15.28 -9.13
C ASN A 119 -6.49 15.10 -9.76
N ASP A 120 -5.46 15.32 -8.97
CA ASP A 120 -4.04 15.10 -9.31
C ASP A 120 -3.49 13.82 -8.66
N THR A 121 -2.17 13.63 -8.70
CA THR A 121 -1.47 12.51 -8.09
C THR A 121 -1.63 12.55 -6.58
N VAL A 122 -1.84 11.37 -5.96
CA VAL A 122 -1.91 11.21 -4.52
C VAL A 122 -0.50 11.20 -3.93
N GLU A 123 -0.25 12.13 -3.03
CA GLU A 123 0.97 12.14 -2.22
C GLU A 123 0.72 11.48 -0.86
N HIS A 124 1.77 11.17 -0.12
CA HIS A 124 1.64 10.52 1.18
C HIS A 124 0.79 11.35 2.17
N GLU A 125 0.93 12.68 2.18
CA GLU A 125 0.15 13.61 2.99
C GLU A 125 -1.38 13.50 2.73
N ASP A 126 -1.77 13.17 1.49
CA ASP A 126 -3.18 12.95 1.15
C ASP A 126 -3.72 11.67 1.80
N VAL A 127 -2.89 10.61 1.82
CA VAL A 127 -3.22 9.33 2.47
C VAL A 127 -3.38 9.50 3.97
N GLU A 128 -2.46 10.21 4.63
CA GLU A 128 -2.54 10.57 6.06
C GLU A 128 -3.76 11.44 6.35
N THR A 129 -4.02 12.44 5.49
CA THR A 129 -5.19 13.33 5.61
C THR A 129 -6.49 12.54 5.50
N TRP A 130 -6.59 11.61 4.54
CA TRP A 130 -7.77 10.77 4.37
C TRP A 130 -7.98 9.86 5.58
N SER A 131 -6.97 9.12 5.99
CA SER A 131 -7.05 8.20 7.13
C SER A 131 -7.43 8.92 8.42
N THR A 132 -6.82 10.05 8.71
CA THR A 132 -7.09 10.87 9.90
C THR A 132 -8.49 11.48 9.87
N SER A 133 -8.92 12.03 8.72
CA SER A 133 -10.22 12.68 8.56
C SER A 133 -11.40 11.74 8.81
N TYR A 134 -11.25 10.46 8.47
CA TYR A 134 -12.30 9.44 8.62
C TYR A 134 -12.03 8.44 9.74
N GLY A 135 -10.94 8.62 10.51
CA GLY A 135 -10.60 7.79 11.67
C GLY A 135 -10.23 6.36 11.28
N LEU A 136 -9.57 6.17 10.13
CA LEU A 136 -9.15 4.87 9.61
C LEU A 136 -7.85 4.45 10.31
N THR A 137 -7.94 3.60 11.31
CA THR A 137 -6.81 3.19 12.15
C THR A 137 -6.38 1.75 11.91
N THR A 138 -7.29 0.89 11.47
CA THR A 138 -7.02 -0.53 11.14
C THR A 138 -7.53 -0.92 9.76
N ALA A 139 -8.24 -0.02 9.08
CA ALA A 139 -8.56 -0.11 7.66
C ALA A 139 -7.47 0.68 6.89
N PRO A 140 -6.52 0.01 6.22
CA PRO A 140 -5.43 0.70 5.56
C PRO A 140 -5.91 1.57 4.40
N VAL A 141 -5.24 2.72 4.24
CA VAL A 141 -5.38 3.61 3.09
C VAL A 141 -4.08 3.58 2.32
N LEU A 142 -4.14 3.19 1.06
CA LEU A 142 -2.97 2.99 0.22
C LEU A 142 -2.78 4.15 -0.75
N GLN A 143 -1.52 4.56 -0.92
CA GLN A 143 -1.12 5.56 -1.90
C GLN A 143 -1.21 4.97 -3.31
N GLY A 144 -2.37 5.17 -3.94
CA GLY A 144 -2.62 4.76 -5.30
C GLY A 144 -2.19 5.82 -6.32
N ARG A 145 -2.40 5.51 -7.57
CA ARG A 145 -2.12 6.39 -8.71
C ARG A 145 -2.93 5.97 -9.93
N ARG A 146 -3.06 6.87 -10.90
CA ARG A 146 -3.89 6.61 -12.10
C ARG A 146 -3.38 5.48 -12.98
N GLU A 147 -2.09 5.22 -12.95
CA GLU A 147 -1.41 4.14 -13.69
C GLU A 147 -1.85 2.75 -13.23
N LEU A 148 -2.45 2.64 -12.03
CA LEU A 148 -3.08 1.41 -11.53
C LEU A 148 -4.40 1.09 -12.24
N LEU A 149 -4.99 2.05 -12.96
CA LEU A 149 -6.25 1.85 -13.65
C LEU A 149 -6.07 1.11 -14.96
N GLN A 150 -7.04 0.28 -15.31
CA GLN A 150 -7.05 -0.43 -16.58
C GLN A 150 -7.01 0.55 -17.75
N SER A 151 -6.09 0.31 -18.68
CA SER A 151 -5.92 1.09 -19.91
C SER A 151 -5.48 0.16 -21.04
N VAL A 152 -5.24 0.73 -22.22
CA VAL A 152 -4.69 -0.02 -23.36
C VAL A 152 -3.29 -0.57 -23.06
N THR A 153 -2.54 0.10 -22.18
CA THR A 153 -1.18 -0.28 -21.78
C THR A 153 -1.13 -1.04 -20.46
N THR A 154 -2.17 -0.92 -19.62
CA THR A 154 -2.26 -1.55 -18.28
C THR A 154 -3.46 -2.49 -18.26
N GLN A 155 -3.37 -3.64 -18.92
CA GLN A 155 -4.51 -4.58 -19.05
C GLN A 155 -4.89 -5.21 -17.71
N HIS A 156 -3.96 -5.37 -16.77
CA HIS A 156 -4.16 -5.92 -15.42
C HIS A 156 -4.57 -4.85 -14.40
N GLY A 157 -4.72 -3.60 -14.85
CA GLY A 157 -5.13 -2.49 -13.97
C GLY A 157 -6.57 -2.64 -13.47
N PHE A 158 -6.89 -1.92 -12.40
CA PHE A 158 -8.23 -1.90 -11.82
C PHE A 158 -9.29 -1.38 -12.81
N PRO A 159 -10.43 -2.08 -12.98
CA PRO A 159 -11.45 -1.76 -13.98
C PRO A 159 -12.41 -0.65 -13.52
N VAL A 160 -11.87 0.51 -13.11
CA VAL A 160 -12.67 1.62 -12.61
C VAL A 160 -13.41 2.32 -13.74
N GLN A 161 -14.75 2.35 -13.67
CA GLN A 161 -15.62 3.07 -14.61
C GLN A 161 -16.46 4.15 -13.91
N SER A 162 -16.55 4.10 -12.59
CA SER A 162 -17.20 5.10 -11.73
C SER A 162 -16.60 5.05 -10.32
N TRP A 163 -16.79 6.10 -9.55
CA TRP A 163 -16.26 6.22 -8.20
C TRP A 163 -17.34 6.12 -7.13
N PRO A 164 -17.07 5.46 -6.00
CA PRO A 164 -16.01 4.45 -5.83
C PRO A 164 -16.29 3.20 -6.64
N THR A 165 -15.27 2.36 -6.83
CA THR A 165 -15.41 0.99 -7.32
C THR A 165 -14.93 0.03 -6.22
N PHE A 166 -15.75 -0.94 -5.85
CA PHE A 166 -15.40 -1.97 -4.88
C PHE A 166 -15.14 -3.28 -5.59
N ILE A 167 -14.13 -4.01 -5.11
CA ILE A 167 -13.80 -5.36 -5.54
C ILE A 167 -13.65 -6.21 -4.29
N LEU A 168 -14.41 -7.30 -4.19
CA LEU A 168 -14.29 -8.27 -3.10
C LEU A 168 -13.52 -9.49 -3.58
N VAL A 169 -12.45 -9.79 -2.86
CA VAL A 169 -11.59 -10.95 -3.09
C VAL A 169 -11.83 -11.95 -1.95
N ASN A 170 -12.14 -13.18 -2.29
CA ASN A 170 -12.39 -14.24 -1.31
C ASN A 170 -11.08 -14.84 -0.76
N ARG A 171 -11.21 -15.78 0.16
CA ARG A 171 -10.09 -16.46 0.85
C ARG A 171 -9.13 -17.21 -0.08
N SER A 172 -9.58 -17.57 -1.29
CA SER A 172 -8.72 -18.23 -2.30
C SER A 172 -8.04 -17.25 -3.24
N GLY A 173 -8.26 -15.93 -3.06
CA GLY A 173 -7.71 -14.90 -3.94
C GLY A 173 -8.54 -14.68 -5.20
N GLU A 174 -9.78 -15.18 -5.27
CA GLU A 174 -10.67 -15.01 -6.40
C GLU A 174 -11.57 -13.79 -6.24
N VAL A 175 -11.79 -13.04 -7.31
CA VAL A 175 -12.73 -11.92 -7.37
C VAL A 175 -14.16 -12.46 -7.37
N VAL A 176 -14.91 -12.20 -6.31
CA VAL A 176 -16.28 -12.73 -6.13
C VAL A 176 -17.38 -11.68 -6.26
N TYR A 177 -17.02 -10.39 -6.16
CA TYR A 177 -17.97 -9.28 -6.27
C TYR A 177 -17.31 -8.01 -6.77
N GLY A 178 -18.11 -7.19 -7.48
CA GLY A 178 -17.71 -5.85 -7.91
C GLY A 178 -18.91 -4.90 -7.86
N LEU A 179 -18.76 -3.76 -7.17
CA LEU A 179 -19.79 -2.72 -7.07
C LEU A 179 -19.25 -1.38 -7.58
N ARG A 180 -20.09 -0.68 -8.34
CA ARG A 180 -19.84 0.69 -8.81
C ARG A 180 -20.74 1.66 -8.08
N GLY A 181 -20.15 2.68 -7.47
CA GLY A 181 -20.84 3.57 -6.55
C GLY A 181 -20.93 2.95 -5.15
N TYR A 182 -21.49 3.69 -4.19
CA TYR A 182 -21.55 3.26 -2.80
C TYR A 182 -22.99 2.91 -2.38
N ASN A 183 -23.16 1.69 -1.88
CA ASN A 183 -24.34 1.23 -1.18
C ASN A 183 -23.90 0.32 -0.03
N GLN A 184 -23.92 0.85 1.20
CA GLN A 184 -23.42 0.15 2.38
C GLN A 184 -24.15 -1.17 2.64
N GLN A 185 -25.46 -1.22 2.46
CA GLN A 185 -26.24 -2.42 2.75
C GLN A 185 -25.82 -3.56 1.81
N TRP A 186 -25.74 -3.32 0.51
CA TRP A 186 -25.31 -4.32 -0.45
C TRP A 186 -23.89 -4.77 -0.22
N LEU A 187 -23.00 -3.84 0.15
CA LEU A 187 -21.64 -4.16 0.45
C LEU A 187 -21.50 -5.10 1.66
N ILE A 188 -22.29 -4.84 2.73
CA ILE A 188 -22.34 -5.69 3.92
C ILE A 188 -22.90 -7.07 3.58
N GLU A 189 -24.00 -7.15 2.80
CA GLU A 189 -24.60 -8.42 2.38
C GLU A 189 -23.57 -9.30 1.63
N GLU A 190 -22.77 -8.71 0.75
CA GLU A 190 -21.74 -9.44 0.01
C GLU A 190 -20.53 -9.83 0.89
N ILE A 191 -20.12 -8.97 1.82
CA ILE A 191 -19.09 -9.33 2.80
C ILE A 191 -19.56 -10.54 3.62
N GLU A 192 -20.76 -10.49 4.20
CA GLU A 192 -21.31 -11.58 5.02
C GLU A 192 -21.49 -12.88 4.25
N ALA A 193 -21.79 -12.81 2.96
CA ALA A 193 -21.93 -14.00 2.11
C ALA A 193 -20.61 -14.71 1.81
N ASN A 194 -19.46 -14.02 2.00
CA ASN A 194 -18.12 -14.53 1.67
C ASN A 194 -17.23 -14.77 2.91
N LEU A 195 -17.69 -14.45 4.12
CA LEU A 195 -16.99 -14.74 5.38
C LEU A 195 -17.20 -16.20 5.81
#